data_2fc6260e3e9f49815492c00679352e84
#
_entry.id   2fc6260e3e9f49815492c00679352e84
#
_cell.length_a   1.000
_cell.length_b   1.000
_cell.length_c   1.000
_cell.angle_alpha   90.00
_cell.angle_beta   90.00
_cell.angle_gamma   90.00
#
_symmetry.space_group_name_H-M   'P 1'
#
loop_
_entity.id
_entity.type
_entity.pdbx_description
1 polymer ?
#
loop_
_entity_poly.entity_id
_entity_poly.type
_entity_poly.pdbx_seq_one_letter_code
_entity_poly.pdbx_strand_id
1 'polypeptide(L)'
;GKSSIVFDTIAQEAGIQLNETFNSFARNFLPKYSRPDIDEIKHLSTAVLINQKKLGGNARSTLGTATDIQALFRILFSRFAEPPLGYANAYSFNDPQGMCPVCQGIGKTITLNIDAAVDVTRSLNEGAILLPNFTVGTWYWKMYAETGLFDPNKPISEYTSEEYDRLLYGKAERINIPSAGDMNVTYEGIVTRFMRTNVHTEKETTKKTAKVLETYTKMDTCPECQGKRFSHEVLNSKINGYNIYDLTAKELSSLLQILETLDNKERHPLIASIKKRIQDLIDIGLGYMTLTRETSSLSGGESQRVKMVKQLASS
;
A
#
# COMPACT_ATOMS: atom_id res chain seq x y z
N GLY A 1 -18.81 -30.94 -1.01
CA GLY A 1 -17.78 -31.80 -1.54
C GLY A 1 -16.54 -31.88 -0.65
N LYS A 2 -15.35 -31.98 -1.22
CA LYS A 2 -14.08 -32.16 -0.46
C LYS A 2 -13.86 -31.12 0.65
N SER A 3 -14.16 -29.86 0.37
CA SER A 3 -13.99 -28.76 1.34
C SER A 3 -14.94 -28.91 2.53
N SER A 4 -16.19 -29.33 2.32
CA SER A 4 -17.15 -29.54 3.42
C SER A 4 -16.66 -30.66 4.34
N ILE A 5 -16.19 -31.77 3.80
CA ILE A 5 -15.66 -32.87 4.64
C ILE A 5 -14.47 -32.39 5.46
N VAL A 6 -13.54 -31.63 4.86
CA VAL A 6 -12.34 -31.18 5.58
C VAL A 6 -12.65 -30.08 6.58
N PHE A 7 -13.41 -29.04 6.20
CA PHE A 7 -13.63 -27.86 7.04
C PHE A 7 -14.84 -27.99 7.96
N ASP A 8 -15.96 -28.54 7.44
CA ASP A 8 -17.21 -28.58 8.18
C ASP A 8 -17.37 -29.87 9.01
N THR A 9 -16.55 -30.90 8.74
CA THR A 9 -16.59 -32.18 9.49
C THR A 9 -15.31 -32.39 10.29
N ILE A 10 -14.19 -32.72 9.61
CA ILE A 10 -12.95 -33.15 10.27
C ILE A 10 -12.39 -32.04 11.17
N ALA A 11 -12.30 -30.82 10.67
CA ALA A 11 -11.70 -29.72 11.41
C ALA A 11 -12.59 -29.24 12.55
N GLN A 12 -13.91 -29.28 12.40
CA GLN A 12 -14.83 -28.94 13.48
C GLN A 12 -14.77 -30.00 14.59
N GLU A 13 -14.76 -31.28 14.26
CA GLU A 13 -14.65 -32.36 15.24
C GLU A 13 -13.30 -32.30 15.97
N ALA A 14 -12.19 -32.08 15.27
CA ALA A 14 -10.89 -31.89 15.89
C ALA A 14 -10.87 -30.67 16.84
N GLY A 15 -11.55 -29.59 16.50
CA GLY A 15 -11.71 -28.41 17.36
C GLY A 15 -12.54 -28.70 18.60
N ILE A 16 -13.62 -29.49 18.47
CA ILE A 16 -14.47 -29.94 19.61
C ILE A 16 -13.64 -30.80 20.54
N GLN A 17 -12.97 -31.83 20.02
CA GLN A 17 -12.14 -32.73 20.84
C GLN A 17 -11.01 -32.00 21.56
N LEU A 18 -10.37 -31.03 20.89
CA LEU A 18 -9.38 -30.15 21.53
C LEU A 18 -10.02 -29.32 22.64
N ASN A 19 -11.17 -28.69 22.40
CA ASN A 19 -11.87 -27.89 23.41
C ASN A 19 -12.27 -28.71 24.63
N GLU A 20 -12.61 -30.00 24.48
CA GLU A 20 -12.96 -30.90 25.54
C GLU A 20 -11.78 -31.22 26.50
N THR A 21 -10.54 -31.04 26.05
CA THR A 21 -9.34 -31.20 26.90
C THR A 21 -9.17 -30.07 27.92
N PHE A 22 -9.84 -28.92 27.72
CA PHE A 22 -9.75 -27.77 28.62
C PHE A 22 -10.84 -27.83 29.70
N ASN A 23 -10.60 -27.18 30.83
CA ASN A 23 -11.59 -27.05 31.89
C ASN A 23 -12.78 -26.19 31.47
N SER A 24 -13.91 -26.28 32.19
CA SER A 24 -15.16 -25.58 31.86
C SER A 24 -15.03 -24.07 31.80
N PHE A 25 -14.16 -23.49 32.63
CA PHE A 25 -13.90 -22.05 32.61
C PHE A 25 -13.20 -21.62 31.29
N ALA A 26 -12.11 -22.29 30.91
CA ALA A 26 -11.38 -22.00 29.69
C ALA A 26 -12.24 -22.21 28.44
N ARG A 27 -13.10 -23.26 28.42
CA ARG A 27 -14.02 -23.53 27.29
C ARG A 27 -14.97 -22.36 26.97
N ASN A 28 -15.32 -21.53 27.93
CA ASN A 28 -16.20 -20.37 27.69
C ASN A 28 -15.55 -19.30 26.82
N PHE A 29 -14.22 -19.25 26.75
CA PHE A 29 -13.44 -18.29 25.95
C PHE A 29 -12.93 -18.86 24.64
N LEU A 30 -13.10 -20.17 24.40
CA LEU A 30 -12.67 -20.81 23.16
C LEU A 30 -13.75 -20.69 22.05
N PRO A 31 -13.34 -20.78 20.77
CA PRO A 31 -14.29 -20.82 19.67
C PRO A 31 -15.30 -21.94 19.84
N LYS A 32 -16.58 -21.64 19.64
CA LYS A 32 -17.63 -22.64 19.63
C LYS A 32 -17.77 -23.24 18.25
N TYR A 33 -17.63 -24.55 18.14
CA TYR A 33 -17.79 -25.30 16.90
C TYR A 33 -19.18 -25.92 16.82
N SER A 34 -19.78 -25.93 15.63
CA SER A 34 -21.01 -26.68 15.40
C SER A 34 -20.69 -28.16 15.34
N ARG A 35 -21.47 -28.99 16.02
CA ARG A 35 -21.26 -30.43 16.00
C ARG A 35 -21.60 -30.97 14.62
N PRO A 36 -20.64 -31.60 13.87
CA PRO A 36 -20.92 -32.17 12.59
C PRO A 36 -21.86 -33.40 12.69
N ASP A 37 -22.61 -33.67 11.65
CA ASP A 37 -23.47 -34.85 11.56
C ASP A 37 -22.63 -36.07 11.17
N ILE A 38 -22.03 -36.70 12.17
CA ILE A 38 -21.16 -37.88 12.05
C ILE A 38 -21.35 -38.78 13.23
N ASP A 39 -21.20 -40.09 13.04
CA ASP A 39 -21.30 -41.07 14.11
C ASP A 39 -20.10 -40.98 15.08
N GLU A 40 -18.87 -41.10 14.52
CA GLU A 40 -17.64 -41.04 15.32
C GLU A 40 -16.41 -40.80 14.41
N ILE A 41 -15.42 -39.98 14.88
CA ILE A 41 -14.07 -39.91 14.35
C ILE A 41 -13.07 -40.08 15.48
N LYS A 42 -12.20 -41.09 15.39
CA LYS A 42 -11.15 -41.40 16.37
C LYS A 42 -9.77 -40.94 15.89
N HIS A 43 -8.87 -40.71 16.84
CA HIS A 43 -7.45 -40.39 16.61
C HIS A 43 -7.20 -39.13 15.77
N LEU A 44 -8.04 -38.09 15.93
CA LEU A 44 -7.80 -36.81 15.33
C LEU A 44 -6.65 -36.08 16.06
N SER A 45 -5.65 -35.67 15.31
CA SER A 45 -4.63 -34.73 15.77
C SER A 45 -5.20 -33.31 15.78
N THR A 46 -4.56 -32.41 16.54
CA THR A 46 -4.91 -30.98 16.49
C THR A 46 -4.92 -30.48 15.05
N ALA A 47 -6.05 -29.95 14.61
CA ALA A 47 -6.21 -29.45 13.23
C ALA A 47 -5.90 -27.95 13.16
N VAL A 48 -4.99 -27.59 12.25
CA VAL A 48 -4.74 -26.20 11.88
C VAL A 48 -5.48 -25.90 10.59
N LEU A 49 -6.45 -24.99 10.65
CA LEU A 49 -7.29 -24.61 9.52
C LEU A 49 -6.63 -23.54 8.67
N ILE A 50 -6.23 -23.91 7.46
CA ILE A 50 -5.65 -22.98 6.49
C ILE A 50 -6.57 -22.89 5.27
N ASN A 51 -7.39 -21.85 5.23
CA ASN A 51 -8.30 -21.60 4.12
C ASN A 51 -7.66 -20.74 3.02
N GLN A 52 -8.25 -20.79 1.82
CA GLN A 52 -7.81 -20.00 0.65
C GLN A 52 -8.29 -18.53 0.68
N LYS A 53 -8.96 -18.08 1.75
CA LYS A 53 -9.30 -16.66 1.86
C LYS A 53 -8.02 -15.85 1.79
N LYS A 54 -8.02 -14.80 0.98
CA LYS A 54 -6.87 -13.88 0.87
C LYS A 54 -6.46 -13.42 2.27
N LEU A 55 -5.15 -13.26 2.47
CA LEU A 55 -4.65 -12.57 3.64
C LEU A 55 -5.27 -11.17 3.61
N GLY A 56 -6.18 -10.90 4.55
CA GLY A 56 -6.69 -9.56 4.74
C GLY A 56 -5.52 -8.64 5.05
N GLY A 57 -5.49 -7.47 4.43
CA GLY A 57 -4.43 -6.51 4.65
C GLY A 57 -4.85 -5.12 4.21
N ASN A 58 -4.37 -4.13 4.93
CA ASN A 58 -4.40 -2.76 4.48
C ASN A 58 -3.25 -2.51 3.49
N ALA A 59 -3.21 -1.34 2.87
CA ALA A 59 -2.17 -0.95 1.92
C ALA A 59 -0.73 -0.99 2.48
N ARG A 60 -0.56 -1.16 3.79
CA ARG A 60 0.73 -1.26 4.50
C ARG A 60 1.15 -2.69 4.82
N SER A 61 0.30 -3.69 4.51
CA SER A 61 0.60 -5.08 4.76
C SER A 61 1.41 -5.68 3.60
N THR A 62 2.59 -6.20 3.90
CA THR A 62 3.49 -6.86 2.94
C THR A 62 3.79 -8.30 3.37
N LEU A 63 4.37 -9.11 2.47
CA LEU A 63 4.83 -10.46 2.81
C LEU A 63 5.78 -10.42 4.02
N GLY A 64 6.73 -9.48 4.05
CA GLY A 64 7.68 -9.32 5.15
C GLY A 64 7.02 -8.99 6.49
N THR A 65 5.96 -8.16 6.50
CA THR A 65 5.22 -7.85 7.73
C THR A 65 4.30 -9.00 8.14
N ALA A 66 3.70 -9.70 7.19
CA ALA A 66 2.81 -10.83 7.45
C ALA A 66 3.55 -12.06 8.01
N THR A 67 4.84 -12.21 7.70
CA THR A 67 5.70 -13.32 8.14
C THR A 67 6.64 -12.96 9.29
N ASP A 68 6.53 -11.74 9.82
CA ASP A 68 7.39 -11.17 10.87
C ASP A 68 8.89 -11.07 10.50
N ILE A 69 9.26 -11.35 9.24
CA ILE A 69 10.63 -11.23 8.74
C ILE A 69 11.07 -9.75 8.74
N GLN A 70 10.14 -8.83 8.41
CA GLN A 70 10.42 -7.39 8.43
C GLN A 70 10.85 -6.91 9.82
N ALA A 71 10.34 -7.50 10.89
CA ALA A 71 10.73 -7.15 12.26
C ALA A 71 12.20 -7.50 12.53
N LEU A 72 12.67 -8.64 12.04
CA LEU A 72 14.08 -9.04 12.17
C LEU A 72 15.01 -8.11 11.37
N PHE A 73 14.62 -7.70 10.16
CA PHE A 73 15.39 -6.71 9.40
C PHE A 73 15.48 -5.37 10.13
N ARG A 74 14.40 -4.90 10.73
CA ARG A 74 14.42 -3.65 11.53
C ARG A 74 15.41 -3.75 12.69
N ILE A 75 15.46 -4.89 13.38
CA ILE A 75 16.42 -5.13 14.46
C ILE A 75 17.84 -5.18 13.91
N LEU A 76 18.06 -5.86 12.79
CA LEU A 76 19.38 -5.94 12.15
C LEU A 76 19.91 -4.55 11.77
N PHE A 77 19.08 -3.75 11.11
CA PHE A 77 19.47 -2.39 10.70
C PHE A 77 19.67 -1.44 11.89
N SER A 78 18.84 -1.51 12.91
CA SER A 78 19.00 -0.66 14.11
C SER A 78 20.31 -0.90 14.86
N ARG A 79 20.92 -2.07 14.69
CA ARG A 79 22.18 -2.42 15.37
C ARG A 79 23.42 -2.24 14.52
N PHE A 80 23.32 -2.38 13.20
CA PHE A 80 24.48 -2.53 12.34
C PHE A 80 24.51 -1.62 11.12
N ALA A 81 23.48 -0.79 10.89
CA ALA A 81 23.47 0.12 9.75
C ALA A 81 24.19 1.43 10.06
N GLU A 82 24.85 1.97 9.04
CA GLU A 82 25.56 3.24 9.07
C GLU A 82 24.98 4.22 8.03
N PRO A 83 24.68 5.48 8.40
CA PRO A 83 24.66 6.01 9.78
C PRO A 83 23.53 5.41 10.62
N PRO A 84 23.71 5.28 11.96
CA PRO A 84 22.68 4.73 12.83
C PRO A 84 21.52 5.72 13.01
N LEU A 85 20.28 5.21 12.99
CA LEU A 85 19.07 6.05 13.16
C LEU A 85 18.36 5.82 14.51
N GLY A 86 18.88 4.92 15.34
CA GLY A 86 18.32 4.58 16.64
C GLY A 86 17.63 3.21 16.68
N TYR A 87 16.45 3.16 17.33
CA TYR A 87 15.75 1.91 17.58
C TYR A 87 15.11 1.30 16.32
N ALA A 88 14.69 0.03 16.42
CA ALA A 88 14.11 -0.73 15.31
C ALA A 88 12.86 -0.08 14.67
N ASN A 89 12.12 0.76 15.39
CA ASN A 89 10.98 1.50 14.84
C ASN A 89 11.42 2.56 13.81
N ALA A 90 12.60 3.16 13.95
CA ALA A 90 13.15 4.08 12.96
C ALA A 90 13.35 3.41 11.57
N TYR A 91 13.46 2.10 11.51
CA TYR A 91 13.56 1.31 10.27
C TYR A 91 12.22 0.69 9.85
N SER A 92 11.11 1.29 10.26
CA SER A 92 9.75 0.84 9.91
C SER A 92 9.05 1.82 8.99
N PHE A 93 8.59 1.36 7.84
CA PHE A 93 7.72 2.18 6.99
C PHE A 93 6.28 2.35 7.54
N ASN A 94 5.97 1.71 8.67
CA ASN A 94 4.70 1.87 9.40
C ASN A 94 4.83 2.79 10.64
N ASP A 95 6.01 3.31 10.90
CA ASP A 95 6.28 4.22 12.01
C ASP A 95 6.63 5.62 11.48
N PRO A 96 6.13 6.69 12.10
CA PRO A 96 6.43 8.07 11.68
C PRO A 96 7.92 8.39 11.54
N GLN A 97 8.79 7.73 12.32
CA GLN A 97 10.24 7.95 12.27
C GLN A 97 10.90 7.39 11.01
N GLY A 98 10.36 6.31 10.44
CA GLY A 98 10.99 5.63 9.31
C GLY A 98 10.21 5.72 8.01
N MET A 99 8.94 6.12 8.05
CA MET A 99 8.11 6.20 6.86
C MET A 99 8.44 7.40 5.98
N CYS A 100 8.23 7.28 4.69
CA CYS A 100 8.24 8.42 3.77
C CYS A 100 7.18 9.45 4.21
N PRO A 101 7.54 10.74 4.40
CA PRO A 101 6.60 11.74 4.89
C PRO A 101 5.46 12.05 3.91
N VAL A 102 5.68 11.88 2.60
CA VAL A 102 4.70 12.20 1.57
C VAL A 102 3.63 11.11 1.47
N CYS A 103 4.00 9.84 1.35
CA CYS A 103 3.03 8.74 1.23
C CYS A 103 2.75 8.03 2.56
N GLN A 104 3.35 8.45 3.65
CA GLN A 104 3.19 7.87 4.99
C GLN A 104 3.36 6.34 5.00
N GLY A 105 4.36 5.83 4.27
CA GLY A 105 4.69 4.41 4.22
C GLY A 105 3.83 3.56 3.27
N ILE A 106 2.94 4.16 2.49
CA ILE A 106 2.10 3.43 1.52
C ILE A 106 2.88 3.11 0.23
N GLY A 107 3.86 3.96 -0.13
CA GLY A 107 4.62 3.85 -1.39
C GLY A 107 3.88 4.39 -2.60
N LYS A 108 2.63 4.80 -2.43
CA LYS A 108 1.76 5.35 -3.46
C LYS A 108 1.08 6.62 -2.93
N THR A 109 0.71 7.51 -3.83
CA THR A 109 -0.05 8.72 -3.55
C THR A 109 -1.28 8.79 -4.43
N ILE A 110 -2.31 9.44 -3.92
CA ILE A 110 -3.48 9.76 -4.73
C ILE A 110 -3.08 10.91 -5.66
N THR A 111 -3.35 10.78 -6.96
CA THR A 111 -3.14 11.83 -7.95
C THR A 111 -4.39 12.01 -8.79
N LEU A 112 -4.55 13.19 -9.42
CA LEU A 112 -5.61 13.41 -10.40
C LEU A 112 -5.36 12.52 -11.62
N ASN A 113 -6.35 11.79 -12.05
CA ASN A 113 -6.33 11.10 -13.34
C ASN A 113 -6.60 12.12 -14.44
N ILE A 114 -5.53 12.60 -15.07
CA ILE A 114 -5.60 13.67 -16.07
C ILE A 114 -6.47 13.24 -17.25
N ASP A 115 -6.34 12.00 -17.72
CA ASP A 115 -7.12 11.48 -18.86
C ASP A 115 -8.63 11.43 -18.56
N ALA A 116 -9.02 11.28 -17.31
CA ALA A 116 -10.42 11.35 -16.88
C ALA A 116 -10.88 12.80 -16.64
N ALA A 117 -9.95 13.72 -16.35
CA ALA A 117 -10.26 15.10 -15.96
C ALA A 117 -10.20 16.10 -17.11
N VAL A 118 -9.44 15.80 -18.18
CA VAL A 118 -9.20 16.72 -19.30
C VAL A 118 -9.32 15.95 -20.62
N ASP A 119 -10.20 16.43 -21.50
CA ASP A 119 -10.29 15.97 -22.89
C ASP A 119 -9.39 16.88 -23.75
N VAL A 120 -8.20 16.39 -24.08
CA VAL A 120 -7.19 17.16 -24.82
C VAL A 120 -7.61 17.48 -26.26
N THR A 121 -8.60 16.77 -26.82
CA THR A 121 -9.10 17.01 -28.19
C THR A 121 -9.99 18.24 -28.27
N ARG A 122 -10.44 18.76 -27.12
CA ARG A 122 -11.33 19.93 -27.01
C ARG A 122 -10.57 21.16 -26.56
N SER A 123 -11.13 22.32 -26.90
CA SER A 123 -10.75 23.61 -26.33
C SER A 123 -11.48 23.89 -25.00
N LEU A 124 -11.04 24.93 -24.29
CA LEU A 124 -11.72 25.35 -23.05
C LEU A 124 -13.19 25.76 -23.32
N ASN A 125 -13.46 26.39 -24.46
CA ASN A 125 -14.79 26.77 -24.88
C ASN A 125 -15.67 25.59 -25.29
N GLU A 126 -15.07 24.46 -25.66
CA GLU A 126 -15.78 23.20 -25.95
C GLU A 126 -15.90 22.30 -24.71
N GLY A 127 -15.44 22.78 -23.54
CA GLY A 127 -15.55 22.05 -22.28
C GLY A 127 -14.48 20.96 -22.09
N ALA A 128 -13.23 21.26 -22.42
CA ALA A 128 -12.10 20.36 -22.25
C ALA A 128 -11.91 19.85 -20.82
N ILE A 129 -12.30 20.64 -19.80
CA ILE A 129 -12.17 20.25 -18.40
C ILE A 129 -13.43 19.50 -17.96
N LEU A 130 -13.31 18.20 -17.71
CA LEU A 130 -14.44 17.30 -17.38
C LEU A 130 -14.77 17.25 -15.88
N LEU A 131 -14.03 17.97 -15.04
CA LEU A 131 -14.24 18.00 -13.60
C LEU A 131 -15.60 18.64 -13.23
N PRO A 132 -16.23 18.23 -12.15
CA PRO A 132 -17.47 18.83 -11.65
C PRO A 132 -17.33 20.36 -11.47
N ASN A 133 -18.36 21.11 -11.85
CA ASN A 133 -18.44 22.57 -11.79
C ASN A 133 -17.56 23.34 -12.81
N PHE A 134 -16.92 22.66 -13.76
CA PHE A 134 -16.14 23.27 -14.85
C PHE A 134 -16.93 23.36 -16.17
N THR A 135 -18.24 23.19 -16.15
CA THR A 135 -19.08 23.35 -17.34
C THR A 135 -18.92 24.75 -17.91
N VAL A 136 -18.90 24.85 -19.25
CA VAL A 136 -18.79 26.12 -19.97
C VAL A 136 -19.79 27.15 -19.44
N GLY A 137 -19.32 28.37 -19.20
CA GLY A 137 -20.08 29.46 -18.61
C GLY A 137 -20.14 29.51 -17.07
N THR A 138 -19.67 28.45 -16.39
CA THR A 138 -19.60 28.48 -14.92
C THR A 138 -18.44 29.32 -14.42
N TRP A 139 -18.48 29.67 -13.12
CA TRP A 139 -17.40 30.44 -12.48
C TRP A 139 -16.03 29.76 -12.58
N TYR A 140 -15.95 28.45 -12.37
CA TYR A 140 -14.68 27.73 -12.49
C TYR A 140 -14.15 27.70 -13.93
N TRP A 141 -15.01 27.57 -14.94
CA TRP A 141 -14.59 27.65 -16.33
C TRP A 141 -14.02 29.03 -16.67
N LYS A 142 -14.65 30.13 -16.20
CA LYS A 142 -14.18 31.52 -16.41
C LYS A 142 -12.75 31.73 -15.90
N MET A 143 -12.40 31.09 -14.79
CA MET A 143 -11.05 31.16 -14.20
C MET A 143 -9.95 30.60 -15.08
N TYR A 144 -10.27 29.87 -16.12
CA TYR A 144 -9.31 29.34 -17.10
C TYR A 144 -9.51 29.96 -18.49
N ALA A 145 -10.74 30.11 -18.94
CA ALA A 145 -11.04 30.55 -20.29
C ALA A 145 -10.99 32.07 -20.47
N GLU A 146 -11.29 32.87 -19.42
CA GLU A 146 -11.44 34.32 -19.52
C GLU A 146 -10.31 35.10 -18.83
N THR A 147 -9.25 34.45 -18.38
CA THR A 147 -8.09 35.09 -17.73
C THR A 147 -7.04 35.62 -18.68
N GLY A 148 -7.13 35.31 -19.99
CA GLY A 148 -6.12 35.63 -20.97
C GLY A 148 -4.81 34.83 -20.87
N LEU A 149 -4.76 33.84 -20.00
CA LEU A 149 -3.60 32.95 -19.85
C LEU A 149 -3.49 31.93 -20.97
N PHE A 150 -4.64 31.54 -21.53
CA PHE A 150 -4.78 30.53 -22.58
C PHE A 150 -5.67 31.05 -23.68
N ASP A 151 -5.46 30.57 -24.90
CA ASP A 151 -6.43 30.74 -25.99
C ASP A 151 -7.60 29.76 -25.73
N PRO A 152 -8.80 30.26 -25.39
CA PRO A 152 -9.92 29.40 -25.02
C PRO A 152 -10.52 28.62 -26.20
N ASN A 153 -10.15 28.94 -27.43
CA ASN A 153 -10.63 28.25 -28.64
C ASN A 153 -9.61 27.22 -29.17
N LYS A 154 -8.38 27.24 -28.65
CA LYS A 154 -7.32 26.33 -29.05
C LYS A 154 -7.52 24.98 -28.36
N PRO A 155 -7.53 23.83 -29.07
CA PRO A 155 -7.54 22.51 -28.48
C PRO A 155 -6.35 22.31 -27.51
N ILE A 156 -6.59 21.64 -26.38
CA ILE A 156 -5.53 21.41 -25.37
C ILE A 156 -4.36 20.62 -25.97
N SER A 157 -4.61 19.73 -26.93
CA SER A 157 -3.57 18.97 -27.64
C SER A 157 -2.59 19.84 -28.45
N GLU A 158 -2.94 21.08 -28.76
CA GLU A 158 -2.12 22.01 -29.46
C GLU A 158 -1.37 22.98 -28.53
N TYR A 159 -1.55 22.88 -27.22
CA TYR A 159 -0.85 23.69 -26.24
C TYR A 159 0.65 23.39 -26.26
N THR A 160 1.47 24.43 -26.08
CA THR A 160 2.89 24.22 -25.81
C THR A 160 3.07 23.49 -24.49
N SER A 161 4.23 22.89 -24.27
CA SER A 161 4.54 22.23 -22.97
C SER A 161 4.37 23.19 -21.79
N GLU A 162 4.73 24.47 -21.97
CA GLU A 162 4.60 25.50 -20.93
C GLU A 162 3.13 25.85 -20.65
N GLU A 163 2.32 26.01 -21.71
CA GLU A 163 0.87 26.24 -21.56
C GLU A 163 0.20 25.03 -20.84
N TYR A 164 0.56 23.83 -21.25
CA TYR A 164 0.00 22.60 -20.68
C TYR A 164 0.40 22.42 -19.20
N ASP A 165 1.69 22.62 -18.88
CA ASP A 165 2.17 22.57 -17.50
C ASP A 165 1.52 23.66 -16.63
N ARG A 166 1.34 24.86 -17.17
CA ARG A 166 0.64 25.93 -16.47
C ARG A 166 -0.82 25.60 -16.24
N LEU A 167 -1.52 25.00 -17.22
CA LEU A 167 -2.90 24.56 -17.09
C LEU A 167 -3.06 23.52 -15.97
N LEU A 168 -2.14 22.55 -15.90
CA LEU A 168 -2.20 21.46 -14.93
C LEU A 168 -1.63 21.83 -13.55
N TYR A 169 -0.46 22.46 -13.52
CA TYR A 169 0.34 22.63 -12.29
C TYR A 169 0.67 24.09 -11.97
N GLY A 170 0.09 25.05 -12.69
CA GLY A 170 0.34 26.47 -12.45
C GLY A 170 0.25 26.85 -10.98
N LYS A 171 1.23 27.63 -10.53
CA LYS A 171 1.25 28.16 -9.14
C LYS A 171 0.10 29.14 -8.93
N ALA A 172 -0.32 29.26 -7.67
CA ALA A 172 -1.35 30.22 -7.31
C ALA A 172 -0.90 31.66 -7.59
N GLU A 173 -1.62 32.36 -8.46
CA GLU A 173 -1.38 33.75 -8.83
C GLU A 173 -2.69 34.55 -8.86
N ARG A 174 -2.63 35.84 -8.53
CA ARG A 174 -3.79 36.72 -8.63
C ARG A 174 -3.93 37.25 -10.05
N ILE A 175 -5.08 37.01 -10.65
CA ILE A 175 -5.41 37.37 -12.01
C ILE A 175 -6.74 38.12 -12.04
N ASN A 176 -6.85 39.13 -12.86
CA ASN A 176 -8.07 39.86 -13.11
C ASN A 176 -8.93 39.12 -14.16
N ILE A 177 -10.24 39.05 -13.95
CA ILE A 177 -11.22 38.58 -14.95
C ILE A 177 -12.10 39.78 -15.37
N PRO A 178 -11.83 40.42 -16.50
CA PRO A 178 -12.58 41.61 -16.94
C PRO A 178 -14.07 41.33 -17.15
N SER A 179 -14.42 40.17 -17.72
CA SER A 179 -15.80 39.75 -17.99
C SER A 179 -16.64 39.53 -16.74
N ALA A 180 -16.01 39.37 -15.56
CA ALA A 180 -16.67 39.23 -14.27
C ALA A 180 -16.67 40.55 -13.46
N GLY A 181 -16.58 41.72 -14.11
CA GLY A 181 -16.59 43.02 -13.47
C GLY A 181 -15.25 43.37 -12.82
N ASP A 182 -14.16 43.10 -13.49
CA ASP A 182 -12.77 43.33 -13.01
C ASP A 182 -12.43 42.67 -11.69
N MET A 183 -13.00 41.48 -11.49
CA MET A 183 -12.78 40.73 -10.25
C MET A 183 -11.42 40.02 -10.24
N ASN A 184 -10.64 40.26 -9.18
CA ASN A 184 -9.39 39.55 -8.93
C ASN A 184 -9.67 38.17 -8.36
N VAL A 185 -9.20 37.13 -9.05
CA VAL A 185 -9.31 35.74 -8.63
C VAL A 185 -7.94 35.12 -8.42
N THR A 186 -7.86 34.08 -7.62
CA THR A 186 -6.64 33.28 -7.51
C THR A 186 -6.73 32.13 -8.51
N TYR A 187 -5.97 32.25 -9.59
CA TYR A 187 -5.69 31.17 -10.53
C TYR A 187 -4.75 30.16 -9.87
N GLU A 188 -4.94 28.92 -10.14
CA GLU A 188 -4.04 27.80 -9.84
C GLU A 188 -4.31 26.66 -10.82
N GLY A 189 -3.31 25.86 -11.17
CA GLY A 189 -3.46 24.75 -12.10
C GLY A 189 -4.52 23.73 -11.63
N ILE A 190 -5.10 23.02 -12.57
CA ILE A 190 -6.23 22.08 -12.33
C ILE A 190 -5.86 21.02 -11.28
N VAL A 191 -4.66 20.41 -11.42
CA VAL A 191 -4.18 19.39 -10.46
C VAL A 191 -3.98 19.99 -9.08
N THR A 192 -3.31 21.14 -9.00
CA THR A 192 -3.04 21.86 -7.75
C THR A 192 -4.35 22.17 -7.00
N ARG A 193 -5.32 22.72 -7.72
CA ARG A 193 -6.64 23.04 -7.20
C ARG A 193 -7.38 21.78 -6.73
N PHE A 194 -7.45 20.76 -7.58
CA PHE A 194 -8.17 19.52 -7.27
C PHE A 194 -7.61 18.86 -6.03
N MET A 195 -6.28 18.72 -5.95
CA MET A 195 -5.61 18.11 -4.80
C MET A 195 -5.89 18.88 -3.51
N ARG A 196 -5.78 20.21 -3.53
CA ARG A 196 -6.04 21.06 -2.37
C ARG A 196 -7.51 20.99 -1.92
N THR A 197 -8.46 20.98 -2.85
CA THR A 197 -9.90 21.08 -2.52
C THR A 197 -10.55 19.74 -2.20
N ASN A 198 -10.04 18.62 -2.73
CA ASN A 198 -10.69 17.31 -2.60
C ASN A 198 -9.85 16.26 -1.86
N VAL A 199 -8.50 16.35 -1.90
CA VAL A 199 -7.60 15.35 -1.29
C VAL A 199 -6.99 15.86 0.01
N HIS A 200 -6.38 17.05 -0.01
CA HIS A 200 -5.70 17.66 1.15
C HIS A 200 -6.62 18.60 1.94
N THR A 201 -7.89 18.26 2.04
CA THR A 201 -8.87 19.05 2.81
C THR A 201 -9.09 18.44 4.18
N GLU A 202 -9.22 19.27 5.21
CA GLU A 202 -9.59 18.85 6.57
C GLU A 202 -11.10 18.57 6.71
N LYS A 203 -11.89 18.85 5.67
CA LYS A 203 -13.34 18.63 5.68
C LYS A 203 -13.66 17.15 5.56
N GLU A 204 -14.70 16.73 6.29
CA GLU A 204 -15.22 15.36 6.16
C GLU A 204 -15.62 15.05 4.72
N THR A 205 -15.24 13.85 4.27
CA THR A 205 -15.55 13.38 2.92
C THR A 205 -17.04 13.07 2.80
N THR A 206 -17.78 13.91 2.08
CA THR A 206 -19.18 13.65 1.76
C THR A 206 -19.33 12.55 0.71
N LYS A 207 -20.51 11.92 0.60
CA LYS A 207 -20.81 10.94 -0.46
C LYS A 207 -20.53 11.50 -1.88
N LYS A 208 -20.77 12.78 -2.09
CA LYS A 208 -20.50 13.46 -3.38
C LYS A 208 -19.01 13.57 -3.62
N THR A 209 -18.22 13.97 -2.63
CA THR A 209 -16.76 14.07 -2.72
C THR A 209 -16.13 12.69 -2.93
N ALA A 210 -16.62 11.66 -2.23
CA ALA A 210 -16.16 10.28 -2.41
C ALA A 210 -16.30 9.80 -3.86
N LYS A 211 -17.47 10.06 -4.49
CA LYS A 211 -17.71 9.72 -5.89
C LYS A 211 -16.81 10.49 -6.86
N VAL A 212 -16.52 11.77 -6.57
CA VAL A 212 -15.57 12.58 -7.36
C VAL A 212 -14.17 12.01 -7.28
N LEU A 213 -13.71 11.65 -6.07
CA LEU A 213 -12.41 11.03 -5.87
C LEU A 213 -12.33 9.68 -6.62
N GLU A 214 -13.32 8.82 -6.48
CA GLU A 214 -13.37 7.53 -7.18
C GLU A 214 -13.27 7.68 -8.71
N THR A 215 -13.92 8.70 -9.28
CA THR A 215 -13.99 8.91 -10.73
C THR A 215 -12.72 9.57 -11.28
N TYR A 216 -12.16 10.55 -10.56
CA TYR A 216 -11.12 11.44 -11.10
C TYR A 216 -9.75 11.25 -10.44
N THR A 217 -9.57 10.26 -9.55
CA THR A 217 -8.24 9.99 -8.98
C THR A 217 -7.73 8.61 -9.35
N LYS A 218 -6.41 8.50 -9.34
CA LYS A 218 -5.69 7.22 -9.45
C LYS A 218 -4.61 7.16 -8.38
N MET A 219 -4.18 5.94 -8.08
CA MET A 219 -3.03 5.70 -7.21
C MET A 219 -1.78 5.60 -8.06
N ASP A 220 -0.87 6.54 -7.91
CA ASP A 220 0.44 6.52 -8.57
C ASP A 220 1.56 6.26 -7.58
N THR A 221 2.70 5.81 -8.10
CA THR A 221 3.92 5.65 -7.31
C THR A 221 4.30 6.99 -6.65
N CYS A 222 4.59 6.95 -5.36
CA CYS A 222 4.99 8.16 -4.63
C CYS A 222 6.26 8.78 -5.27
N PRO A 223 6.24 10.04 -5.68
CA PRO A 223 7.38 10.68 -6.34
C PRO A 223 8.57 10.86 -5.41
N GLU A 224 8.33 11.02 -4.11
CA GLU A 224 9.37 11.22 -3.09
C GLU A 224 10.18 9.94 -2.85
N CYS A 225 9.53 8.86 -2.47
CA CYS A 225 10.23 7.60 -2.15
C CYS A 225 10.27 6.63 -3.34
N GLN A 226 9.71 6.95 -4.48
CA GLN A 226 9.64 6.09 -5.66
C GLN A 226 9.14 4.66 -5.35
N GLY A 227 8.10 4.57 -4.51
CA GLY A 227 7.51 3.30 -4.11
C GLY A 227 8.22 2.60 -2.95
N LYS A 228 9.36 3.08 -2.49
CA LYS A 228 10.18 2.43 -1.46
C LYS A 228 9.60 2.50 -0.06
N ARG A 229 8.63 3.38 0.21
CA ARG A 229 7.88 3.52 1.47
C ARG A 229 8.64 4.17 2.63
N PHE A 230 9.96 4.20 2.59
CA PHE A 230 10.85 4.72 3.63
C PHE A 230 11.24 6.18 3.41
N SER A 231 11.63 6.86 4.48
CA SER A 231 12.24 8.18 4.43
C SER A 231 13.64 8.12 3.81
N HIS A 232 14.16 9.28 3.38
CA HIS A 232 15.50 9.35 2.80
C HIS A 232 16.60 8.98 3.80
N GLU A 233 16.42 9.30 5.08
CA GLU A 233 17.36 8.93 6.14
C GLU A 233 17.49 7.41 6.24
N VAL A 234 16.36 6.69 6.22
CA VAL A 234 16.37 5.21 6.27
C VAL A 234 17.00 4.62 5.02
N LEU A 235 16.74 5.19 3.84
CA LEU A 235 17.33 4.71 2.59
C LEU A 235 18.85 5.00 2.49
N ASN A 236 19.34 6.00 3.21
CA ASN A 236 20.76 6.32 3.30
C ASN A 236 21.50 5.49 4.36
N SER A 237 20.80 4.91 5.33
CA SER A 237 21.34 4.05 6.37
C SER A 237 21.54 2.62 5.82
N LYS A 238 22.77 2.10 5.79
CA LYS A 238 23.13 0.90 5.03
C LYS A 238 23.98 -0.08 5.85
N ILE A 239 23.88 -1.36 5.48
CA ILE A 239 24.78 -2.43 5.90
C ILE A 239 25.51 -2.93 4.65
N ASN A 240 26.84 -2.81 4.60
CA ASN A 240 27.66 -3.20 3.45
C ASN A 240 27.11 -2.67 2.11
N GLY A 241 26.64 -1.41 2.09
CA GLY A 241 26.10 -0.76 0.89
C GLY A 241 24.62 -0.99 0.60
N TYR A 242 23.94 -1.91 1.28
CA TYR A 242 22.50 -2.18 1.12
C TYR A 242 21.68 -1.47 2.18
N ASN A 243 20.66 -0.73 1.79
CA ASN A 243 19.64 -0.29 2.72
C ASN A 243 18.56 -1.37 2.93
N ILE A 244 17.65 -1.15 3.89
CA ILE A 244 16.62 -2.14 4.24
C ILE A 244 15.68 -2.45 3.06
N TYR A 245 15.36 -1.46 2.20
CA TYR A 245 14.54 -1.68 1.02
C TYR A 245 15.28 -2.50 -0.03
N ASP A 246 16.57 -2.22 -0.27
CA ASP A 246 17.37 -2.93 -1.27
C ASP A 246 17.40 -4.44 -0.99
N LEU A 247 17.46 -4.84 0.27
CA LEU A 247 17.39 -6.24 0.68
C LEU A 247 15.98 -6.81 0.57
N THR A 248 15.00 -6.14 1.14
CA THR A 248 13.62 -6.66 1.22
C THR A 248 12.90 -6.67 -0.13
N ALA A 249 13.38 -5.92 -1.12
CA ALA A 249 12.86 -5.89 -2.48
C ALA A 249 13.48 -6.97 -3.40
N LYS A 250 14.48 -7.73 -2.92
CA LYS A 250 15.03 -8.86 -3.67
C LYS A 250 14.11 -10.07 -3.59
N GLU A 251 14.15 -10.90 -4.62
CA GLU A 251 13.53 -12.24 -4.56
C GLU A 251 14.15 -13.04 -3.42
N LEU A 252 13.35 -13.82 -2.71
CA LEU A 252 13.77 -14.56 -1.51
C LEU A 252 14.98 -15.45 -1.79
N SER A 253 15.03 -16.10 -2.96
CA SER A 253 16.15 -16.95 -3.35
C SER A 253 17.47 -16.16 -3.49
N SER A 254 17.42 -14.97 -4.09
CA SER A 254 18.58 -14.07 -4.21
C SER A 254 18.95 -13.42 -2.88
N LEU A 255 17.97 -13.11 -2.06
CA LEU A 255 18.16 -12.51 -0.75
C LEU A 255 18.97 -13.43 0.18
N LEU A 256 18.75 -14.75 0.14
CA LEU A 256 19.54 -15.71 0.90
C LEU A 256 21.03 -15.60 0.59
N GLN A 257 21.40 -15.54 -0.69
CA GLN A 257 22.79 -15.42 -1.12
C GLN A 257 23.43 -14.12 -0.63
N ILE A 258 22.69 -13.00 -0.70
CA ILE A 258 23.19 -11.72 -0.20
C ILE A 258 23.38 -11.78 1.32
N LEU A 259 22.46 -12.38 2.07
CA LEU A 259 22.57 -12.52 3.53
C LEU A 259 23.80 -13.33 3.95
N GLU A 260 24.28 -14.27 3.14
CA GLU A 260 25.54 -14.96 3.39
C GLU A 260 26.74 -14.02 3.34
N THR A 261 26.75 -13.06 2.42
CA THR A 261 27.82 -12.06 2.33
C THR A 261 27.78 -11.02 3.46
N LEU A 262 26.62 -10.83 4.08
CA LEU A 262 26.43 -9.92 5.22
C LEU A 262 26.69 -10.58 6.56
N ASP A 263 26.81 -11.93 6.59
CA ASP A 263 26.97 -12.70 7.82
C ASP A 263 28.39 -12.51 8.40
N ASN A 264 28.45 -12.28 9.69
CA ASN A 264 29.67 -12.25 10.48
C ASN A 264 29.34 -12.64 11.93
N LYS A 265 30.35 -12.79 12.78
CA LYS A 265 30.20 -13.25 14.16
C LYS A 265 29.15 -12.47 14.96
N GLU A 266 29.05 -11.16 14.76
CA GLU A 266 28.13 -10.28 15.52
C GLU A 266 26.70 -10.33 14.98
N ARG A 267 26.53 -10.41 13.66
CA ARG A 267 25.24 -10.42 12.95
C ARG A 267 24.62 -11.81 12.86
N HIS A 268 25.44 -12.86 13.01
CA HIS A 268 25.06 -14.25 12.77
C HIS A 268 23.73 -14.67 13.43
N PRO A 269 23.41 -14.38 14.70
CA PRO A 269 22.15 -14.84 15.31
C PRO A 269 20.92 -14.27 14.62
N LEU A 270 20.97 -13.00 14.18
CA LEU A 270 19.89 -12.36 13.46
C LEU A 270 19.78 -12.84 12.03
N ILE A 271 20.93 -12.93 11.34
CA ILE A 271 20.99 -13.40 9.95
C ILE A 271 20.54 -14.85 9.86
N ALA A 272 20.95 -15.73 10.78
CA ALA A 272 20.50 -17.11 10.82
C ALA A 272 18.98 -17.22 11.01
N SER A 273 18.39 -16.40 11.89
CA SER A 273 16.94 -16.35 12.10
C SER A 273 16.20 -15.87 10.85
N ILE A 274 16.72 -14.85 10.16
CA ILE A 274 16.14 -14.34 8.91
C ILE A 274 16.23 -15.41 7.82
N LYS A 275 17.41 -16.01 7.63
CA LYS A 275 17.65 -17.08 6.63
C LYS A 275 16.70 -18.26 6.82
N LYS A 276 16.54 -18.72 8.06
CA LYS A 276 15.61 -19.82 8.38
C LYS A 276 14.20 -19.50 7.91
N ARG A 277 13.64 -18.34 8.27
CA ARG A 277 12.28 -17.96 7.87
C ARG A 277 12.12 -17.77 6.37
N ILE A 278 13.16 -17.27 5.69
CA ILE A 278 13.17 -17.15 4.23
C ILE A 278 13.20 -18.55 3.60
N GLN A 279 14.01 -19.47 4.13
CA GLN A 279 14.09 -20.84 3.64
C GLN A 279 12.74 -21.53 3.75
N ASP A 280 12.03 -21.39 4.88
CA ASP A 280 10.68 -21.94 5.08
C ASP A 280 9.70 -21.46 3.98
N LEU A 281 9.83 -20.20 3.52
CA LEU A 281 9.04 -19.67 2.41
C LEU A 281 9.45 -20.25 1.05
N ILE A 282 10.75 -20.47 0.84
CA ILE A 282 11.28 -21.06 -0.39
C ILE A 282 10.85 -22.51 -0.51
N ASP A 283 10.91 -23.28 0.58
CA ASP A 283 10.58 -24.70 0.61
C ASP A 283 9.11 -24.99 0.22
N ILE A 284 8.22 -24.02 0.47
CA ILE A 284 6.82 -24.08 0.00
C ILE A 284 6.59 -23.45 -1.36
N GLY A 285 7.68 -23.16 -2.11
CA GLY A 285 7.62 -22.67 -3.49
C GLY A 285 7.30 -21.18 -3.64
N LEU A 286 7.71 -20.33 -2.68
CA LEU A 286 7.55 -18.88 -2.74
C LEU A 286 8.88 -18.13 -2.98
N GLY A 287 9.94 -18.81 -3.42
CA GLY A 287 11.28 -18.25 -3.61
C GLY A 287 11.39 -17.08 -4.60
N TYR A 288 10.45 -16.98 -5.54
CA TYR A 288 10.34 -15.88 -6.51
C TYR A 288 9.72 -14.60 -5.95
N MET A 289 9.19 -14.63 -4.74
CA MET A 289 8.56 -13.48 -4.11
C MET A 289 9.56 -12.54 -3.49
N THR A 290 9.12 -11.28 -3.25
CA THR A 290 9.83 -10.28 -2.47
C THR A 290 9.12 -10.01 -1.16
N LEU A 291 9.86 -9.63 -0.12
CA LEU A 291 9.26 -9.26 1.18
C LEU A 291 8.42 -7.97 1.11
N THR A 292 8.66 -7.13 0.11
CA THR A 292 7.90 -5.89 -0.14
C THR A 292 6.55 -6.11 -0.83
N ARG A 293 6.27 -7.33 -1.32
CA ARG A 293 5.03 -7.63 -2.04
C ARG A 293 3.81 -7.44 -1.14
N GLU A 294 2.84 -6.66 -1.60
CA GLU A 294 1.60 -6.39 -0.87
C GLU A 294 0.77 -7.67 -0.69
N THR A 295 0.27 -7.92 0.53
CA THR A 295 -0.55 -9.11 0.82
C THR A 295 -1.85 -9.15 0.03
N SER A 296 -2.40 -7.98 -0.33
CA SER A 296 -3.60 -7.83 -1.16
C SER A 296 -3.40 -8.34 -2.60
N SER A 297 -2.15 -8.36 -3.09
CA SER A 297 -1.80 -8.83 -4.44
C SER A 297 -1.56 -10.34 -4.52
N LEU A 298 -1.56 -11.04 -3.39
CA LEU A 298 -1.35 -12.48 -3.34
C LEU A 298 -2.56 -13.25 -3.90
N SER A 299 -2.29 -14.28 -4.70
CA SER A 299 -3.31 -15.25 -5.09
C SER A 299 -3.82 -16.07 -3.89
N GLY A 300 -4.93 -16.77 -4.05
CA GLY A 300 -5.48 -17.62 -3.00
C GLY A 300 -4.49 -18.70 -2.53
N GLY A 301 -3.79 -19.35 -3.47
CA GLY A 301 -2.79 -20.37 -3.15
C GLY A 301 -1.53 -19.81 -2.50
N GLU A 302 -1.05 -18.62 -2.92
CA GLU A 302 0.06 -17.93 -2.26
C GLU A 302 -0.31 -17.54 -0.83
N SER A 303 -1.50 -16.97 -0.64
CA SER A 303 -2.01 -16.61 0.69
C SER A 303 -2.11 -17.83 1.62
N GLN A 304 -2.55 -18.97 1.09
CA GLN A 304 -2.65 -20.22 1.83
C GLN A 304 -1.26 -20.71 2.27
N ARG A 305 -0.28 -20.70 1.37
CA ARG A 305 1.10 -21.09 1.66
C ARG A 305 1.73 -20.20 2.73
N VAL A 306 1.59 -18.88 2.62
CA VAL A 306 2.10 -17.93 3.63
C VAL A 306 1.48 -18.19 5.02
N LYS A 307 0.16 -18.46 5.08
CA LYS A 307 -0.50 -18.83 6.35
C LYS A 307 0.07 -20.12 6.94
N MET A 308 0.40 -21.10 6.10
CA MET A 308 0.97 -22.37 6.53
C MET A 308 2.33 -22.18 7.22
N VAL A 309 3.24 -21.40 6.61
CA VAL A 309 4.55 -21.08 7.24
C VAL A 309 4.36 -20.37 8.57
N LYS A 310 3.44 -19.41 8.63
CA LYS A 310 3.19 -18.67 9.87
C LYS A 310 2.73 -19.59 11.01
N GLN A 311 1.91 -20.58 10.72
CA GLN A 311 1.46 -21.54 11.73
C GLN A 311 2.56 -22.51 12.17
N LEU A 312 3.38 -23.00 11.23
CA LEU A 312 4.51 -23.88 11.52
C LEU A 312 5.62 -23.17 12.31
N ALA A 313 5.82 -21.87 12.11
CA ALA A 313 6.80 -21.07 12.84
C ALA A 313 6.37 -20.74 14.28
N SER A 314 5.08 -20.91 14.63
CA SER A 314 4.53 -20.66 15.97
C SER A 314 4.37 -21.92 16.82
N SER A 315 4.67 -23.08 16.26
CA SER A 315 4.74 -24.36 16.97
C SER A 315 6.16 -24.71 17.34
#